data_7e2cd24bff379d871cc6d6bc4038cecb
#
_entry.id   7e2cd24bff379d871cc6d6bc4038cecb
#
_cell.length_a   1.000
_cell.length_b   1.000
_cell.length_c   1.000
_cell.angle_alpha   90.00
_cell.angle_beta   90.00
_cell.angle_gamma   90.00
#
_symmetry.space_group_name_H-M   'P 1'
#
loop_
_entity.id
_entity.type
_entity.pdbx_description
1 polymer ?
#
loop_
_entity_poly.entity_id
_entity_poly.type
_entity_poly.pdbx_seq_one_letter_code
_entity_poly.pdbx_strand_id
1 'polypeptide(L)'
;MDIKEQGVEAYDEVTAGGVQSHTGAGQLYLCATPIGNLEDITFRVLRILKEADVIAAEDTRNSIKLLNHFEISTPMTSYHEYNKYDKAKVLVEKMLKGMSVAVITDAGTPGISDPGEELVRQALASGIKVSSIPGAAACITALTMSGQATR
;
A
#
# COMPACT_ATOMS: atom_id res chain seq x y z
N MET A 1 9.68 -29.65 -5.99
CA MET A 1 8.54 -28.95 -5.33
C MET A 1 8.52 -27.52 -5.82
N ASP A 2 7.47 -27.10 -6.46
CA ASP A 2 7.42 -25.79 -7.12
C ASP A 2 7.24 -24.69 -6.07
N ILE A 3 8.14 -23.70 -6.06
CA ILE A 3 8.12 -22.56 -5.14
C ILE A 3 6.78 -21.78 -5.23
N LYS A 4 6.10 -21.88 -6.36
CA LYS A 4 4.78 -21.27 -6.57
C LYS A 4 3.67 -21.92 -5.74
N GLU A 5 3.69 -23.24 -5.59
CA GLU A 5 2.66 -23.95 -4.80
C GLU A 5 2.80 -23.67 -3.30
N GLN A 6 4.04 -23.62 -2.77
CA GLN A 6 4.25 -23.29 -1.35
C GLN A 6 3.84 -21.86 -1.02
N GLY A 7 4.08 -20.92 -1.94
CA GLY A 7 3.69 -19.53 -1.74
C GLY A 7 2.18 -19.33 -1.74
N VAL A 8 1.45 -20.08 -2.56
CA VAL A 8 -0.02 -19.97 -2.66
C VAL A 8 -0.71 -20.57 -1.43
N GLU A 9 -0.27 -21.75 -0.98
CA GLU A 9 -0.84 -22.40 0.21
C GLU A 9 -0.63 -21.54 1.49
N ALA A 10 0.58 -21.02 1.69
CA ALA A 10 0.87 -20.14 2.82
C ALA A 10 0.07 -18.82 2.77
N TYR A 11 -0.20 -18.34 1.55
CA TYR A 11 -0.98 -17.13 1.34
C TYR A 11 -2.47 -17.33 1.66
N ASP A 12 -3.05 -18.45 1.24
CA ASP A 12 -4.46 -18.76 1.49
C ASP A 12 -4.75 -19.00 2.98
N GLU A 13 -3.84 -19.66 3.72
CA GLU A 13 -3.96 -19.84 5.16
C GLU A 13 -3.93 -18.51 5.92
N VAL A 14 -3.06 -17.58 5.54
CA VAL A 14 -2.97 -16.25 6.15
C VAL A 14 -4.20 -15.40 5.81
N THR A 15 -4.78 -15.56 4.63
CA THR A 15 -5.98 -14.81 4.23
C THR A 15 -7.25 -15.33 4.88
N ALA A 16 -7.35 -16.62 5.13
CA ALA A 16 -8.51 -17.22 5.77
C ALA A 16 -8.69 -16.80 7.24
N GLY A 17 -7.61 -16.40 7.92
CA GLY A 17 -7.65 -15.92 9.30
C GLY A 17 -7.69 -14.39 9.48
N GLY A 18 -7.51 -13.63 8.42
CA GLY A 18 -7.20 -12.20 8.49
C GLY A 18 -8.32 -11.23 8.15
N VAL A 19 -9.47 -11.69 7.67
CA VAL A 19 -10.54 -10.80 7.23
C VAL A 19 -11.74 -10.89 8.16
N GLN A 20 -11.53 -10.49 9.39
CA GLN A 20 -12.63 -10.08 10.27
C GLN A 20 -12.32 -8.69 10.81
N SER A 21 -12.43 -7.69 9.98
CA SER A 21 -12.52 -6.30 10.43
C SER A 21 -14.00 -6.01 10.68
N HIS A 22 -14.44 -6.14 11.89
CA HIS A 22 -15.83 -5.92 12.25
C HIS A 22 -16.00 -4.72 13.15
N THR A 23 -15.52 -3.55 12.69
CA THR A 23 -15.75 -2.29 13.42
C THR A 23 -16.51 -1.26 12.60
N GLY A 24 -17.05 -1.60 11.44
CA GLY A 24 -17.80 -0.64 10.60
C GLY A 24 -16.93 0.48 9.98
N ALA A 25 -15.68 0.63 10.42
CA ALA A 25 -14.71 1.56 9.85
C ALA A 25 -13.82 0.85 8.83
N GLY A 26 -13.42 1.58 7.79
CA GLY A 26 -12.45 1.11 6.82
C GLY A 26 -11.02 1.12 7.37
N GLN A 27 -10.06 0.82 6.51
CA GLN A 27 -8.65 0.73 6.87
C GLN A 27 -7.78 1.42 5.84
N LEU A 28 -6.66 1.96 6.30
CA LEU A 28 -5.59 2.49 5.46
C LEU A 28 -4.48 1.46 5.32
N TYR A 29 -4.13 1.15 4.08
CA TYR A 29 -2.99 0.30 3.72
C TYR A 29 -1.92 1.12 3.01
N LEU A 30 -0.68 1.05 3.49
CA LEU A 30 0.47 1.59 2.79
C LEU A 30 1.11 0.44 2.02
N CYS A 31 1.06 0.50 0.70
CA CYS A 31 1.47 -0.59 -0.17
C CYS A 31 2.76 -0.26 -0.90
N ALA A 32 3.82 -1.04 -0.63
CA ALA A 32 5.09 -0.89 -1.33
C ALA A 32 4.96 -1.32 -2.79
N THR A 33 5.46 -0.48 -3.70
CA THR A 33 5.56 -0.78 -5.13
C THR A 33 7.02 -1.05 -5.52
N PRO A 34 7.27 -1.71 -6.67
CA PRO A 34 8.64 -2.00 -7.11
C PRO A 34 9.52 -0.75 -7.25
N ILE A 35 10.81 -0.92 -7.02
CA ILE A 35 11.84 0.13 -7.13
C ILE A 35 12.76 -0.08 -8.33
N GLY A 36 12.28 -0.73 -9.37
CA GLY A 36 13.04 -0.98 -10.61
C GLY A 36 12.86 -2.37 -11.19
N ASN A 37 12.30 -3.32 -10.43
CA ASN A 37 11.99 -4.65 -10.91
C ASN A 37 10.56 -5.05 -10.48
N LEU A 38 9.68 -5.30 -11.44
CA LEU A 38 8.28 -5.65 -11.18
C LEU A 38 8.11 -6.92 -10.33
N GLU A 39 9.09 -7.81 -10.33
CA GLU A 39 9.06 -9.04 -9.52
C GLU A 39 9.17 -8.78 -8.00
N ASP A 40 9.59 -7.57 -7.61
CA ASP A 40 9.72 -7.19 -6.20
C ASP A 40 8.41 -6.76 -5.55
N ILE A 41 7.30 -6.79 -6.26
CA ILE A 41 5.98 -6.62 -5.68
C ILE A 41 5.57 -7.88 -4.92
N THR A 42 4.99 -7.71 -3.74
CA THR A 42 4.55 -8.87 -2.94
C THR A 42 3.15 -9.34 -3.35
N PHE A 43 2.88 -10.63 -3.17
CA PHE A 43 1.53 -11.19 -3.35
C PHE A 43 0.49 -10.48 -2.47
N ARG A 44 0.87 -10.13 -1.24
CA ARG A 44 -0.01 -9.44 -0.32
C ARG A 44 -0.37 -8.04 -0.80
N VAL A 45 0.58 -7.29 -1.34
CA VAL A 45 0.32 -5.97 -1.96
C VAL A 45 -0.64 -6.12 -3.13
N LEU A 46 -0.42 -7.09 -4.03
CA LEU A 46 -1.32 -7.34 -5.16
C LEU A 46 -2.75 -7.63 -4.71
N ARG A 47 -2.91 -8.48 -3.69
CA ARG A 47 -4.23 -8.79 -3.13
C ARG A 47 -4.90 -7.54 -2.56
N ILE A 48 -4.21 -6.77 -1.73
CA ILE A 48 -4.75 -5.57 -1.10
C ILE A 48 -5.15 -4.53 -2.17
N LEU A 49 -4.33 -4.31 -3.19
CA LEU A 49 -4.66 -3.40 -4.28
C LEU A 49 -5.91 -3.83 -5.06
N LYS A 50 -6.13 -5.15 -5.22
CA LYS A 50 -7.34 -5.68 -5.86
C LYS A 50 -8.59 -5.56 -4.99
N GLU A 51 -8.45 -5.71 -3.69
CA GLU A 51 -9.56 -5.73 -2.73
C GLU A 51 -9.93 -4.34 -2.20
N ALA A 52 -9.02 -3.37 -2.23
CA ALA A 52 -9.27 -2.02 -1.76
C ALA A 52 -10.40 -1.33 -2.55
N ASP A 53 -11.13 -0.45 -1.88
CA ASP A 53 -12.20 0.33 -2.52
C ASP A 53 -11.64 1.44 -3.40
N VAL A 54 -10.49 2.00 -3.02
CA VAL A 54 -9.80 3.01 -3.81
C VAL A 54 -8.29 2.96 -3.58
N ILE A 55 -7.53 3.23 -4.64
CA ILE A 55 -6.08 3.38 -4.59
C ILE A 55 -5.75 4.87 -4.69
N ALA A 56 -5.07 5.39 -3.69
CA ALA A 56 -4.51 6.75 -3.71
C ALA A 56 -3.08 6.69 -4.23
N ALA A 57 -2.81 7.37 -5.34
CA ALA A 57 -1.53 7.33 -6.03
C ALA A 57 -0.97 8.74 -6.24
N GLU A 58 0.34 8.89 -6.13
CA GLU A 58 1.04 10.17 -6.30
C GLU A 58 0.94 10.66 -7.75
N ASP A 59 1.32 9.82 -8.70
CA ASP A 59 1.13 10.06 -10.13
C ASP A 59 0.29 8.94 -10.75
N THR A 60 -0.97 9.26 -11.02
CA THR A 60 -1.91 8.29 -11.58
C THR A 60 -1.51 7.80 -12.97
N ARG A 61 -0.77 8.60 -13.75
CA ARG A 61 -0.30 8.23 -15.09
C ARG A 61 0.78 7.16 -15.04
N ASN A 62 1.65 7.19 -14.04
CA ASN A 62 2.65 6.15 -13.80
C ASN A 62 2.02 4.92 -13.18
N SER A 63 1.20 5.12 -12.16
CA SER A 63 0.59 4.03 -11.41
C SER A 63 -0.34 3.18 -12.24
N ILE A 64 -1.05 3.76 -13.21
CA ILE A 64 -1.94 2.99 -14.09
C ILE A 64 -1.20 1.90 -14.89
N LYS A 65 0.07 2.13 -15.24
CA LYS A 65 0.89 1.15 -15.93
C LYS A 65 1.15 -0.08 -15.07
N LEU A 66 1.47 0.14 -13.80
CA LEU A 66 1.65 -0.92 -12.80
C LEU A 66 0.36 -1.70 -12.59
N LEU A 67 -0.75 -0.99 -12.37
CA LEU A 67 -2.05 -1.62 -12.13
C LEU A 67 -2.51 -2.45 -13.33
N ASN A 68 -2.35 -1.94 -14.55
CA ASN A 68 -2.67 -2.67 -15.77
C ASN A 68 -1.80 -3.92 -15.94
N HIS A 69 -0.51 -3.83 -15.62
CA HIS A 69 0.40 -4.99 -15.71
C HIS A 69 -0.05 -6.15 -14.84
N PHE A 70 -0.56 -5.87 -13.65
CA PHE A 70 -1.06 -6.88 -12.70
C PHE A 70 -2.58 -7.07 -12.74
N GLU A 71 -3.25 -6.56 -13.76
CA GLU A 71 -4.70 -6.71 -13.96
C GLU A 71 -5.52 -6.23 -12.75
N ILE A 72 -5.13 -5.08 -12.18
CA ILE A 72 -5.83 -4.45 -11.06
C ILE A 72 -6.75 -3.37 -11.61
N SER A 73 -8.06 -3.52 -11.41
CA SER A 73 -9.09 -2.60 -11.90
C SER A 73 -9.68 -1.69 -10.81
N THR A 74 -9.14 -1.71 -9.62
CA THR A 74 -9.57 -0.86 -8.50
C THR A 74 -9.51 0.62 -8.89
N PRO A 75 -10.54 1.43 -8.58
CA PRO A 75 -10.55 2.86 -8.87
C PRO A 75 -9.36 3.56 -8.23
N MET A 76 -8.77 4.50 -8.96
CA MET A 76 -7.60 5.24 -8.52
C MET A 76 -7.93 6.74 -8.38
N THR A 77 -7.37 7.38 -7.37
CA THR A 77 -7.45 8.82 -7.16
C THR A 77 -6.06 9.41 -6.97
N SER A 78 -5.86 10.66 -7.37
CA SER A 78 -4.58 11.33 -7.15
C SER A 78 -4.45 11.80 -5.70
N TYR A 79 -3.28 11.54 -5.12
CA TYR A 79 -2.91 12.01 -3.79
C TYR A 79 -1.42 12.39 -3.81
N HIS A 80 -1.13 13.68 -3.88
CA HIS A 80 0.21 14.21 -4.07
C HIS A 80 0.49 15.40 -3.13
N GLU A 81 1.70 15.92 -3.16
CA GLU A 81 2.16 17.00 -2.28
C GLU A 81 1.24 18.23 -2.30
N TYR A 82 0.69 18.59 -3.46
CA TYR A 82 -0.12 19.80 -3.63
C TYR A 82 -1.57 19.68 -3.16
N ASN A 83 -2.10 18.45 -3.03
CA ASN A 83 -3.49 18.24 -2.56
C ASN A 83 -3.58 17.47 -1.24
N LYS A 84 -2.46 17.12 -0.62
CA LYS A 84 -2.38 16.16 0.49
C LYS A 84 -3.29 16.48 1.68
N TYR A 85 -3.41 17.75 2.06
CA TYR A 85 -4.19 18.11 3.24
C TYR A 85 -5.69 17.92 3.04
N ASP A 86 -6.25 18.48 1.97
CA ASP A 86 -7.68 18.40 1.69
C ASP A 86 -8.08 17.00 1.21
N LYS A 87 -7.24 16.39 0.39
CA LYS A 87 -7.49 15.04 -0.10
C LYS A 87 -7.40 14.00 1.02
N ALA A 88 -6.50 14.16 1.98
CA ALA A 88 -6.44 13.30 3.16
C ALA A 88 -7.75 13.34 3.96
N LYS A 89 -8.34 14.52 4.17
CA LYS A 89 -9.65 14.66 4.83
C LYS A 89 -10.74 13.86 4.10
N VAL A 90 -10.80 14.00 2.78
CA VAL A 90 -11.78 13.28 1.95
C VAL A 90 -11.60 11.77 2.08
N LEU A 91 -10.36 11.27 2.03
CA LEU A 91 -10.06 9.85 2.16
C LEU A 91 -10.37 9.33 3.56
N VAL A 92 -10.06 10.11 4.61
CA VAL A 92 -10.41 9.78 6.00
C VAL A 92 -11.92 9.66 6.17
N GLU A 93 -12.69 10.61 5.64
CA GLU A 93 -14.16 10.53 5.68
C GLU A 93 -14.70 9.26 4.99
N LYS A 94 -14.12 8.87 3.86
CA LYS A 94 -14.47 7.61 3.19
C LYS A 94 -14.15 6.40 4.06
N MET A 95 -12.99 6.37 4.71
CA MET A 95 -12.61 5.29 5.60
C MET A 95 -13.50 5.22 6.84
N LEU A 96 -13.92 6.35 7.39
CA LEU A 96 -14.87 6.39 8.51
C LEU A 96 -16.25 5.81 8.11
N LYS A 97 -16.60 5.83 6.83
CA LYS A 97 -17.81 5.22 6.26
C LYS A 97 -17.63 3.74 5.88
N GLY A 98 -16.48 3.14 6.18
CA GLY A 98 -16.22 1.72 5.94
C GLY A 98 -15.40 1.38 4.70
N MET A 99 -14.97 2.37 3.90
CA MET A 99 -14.13 2.14 2.72
C MET A 99 -12.68 1.85 3.11
N SER A 100 -12.04 0.92 2.41
CA SER A 100 -10.60 0.68 2.50
C SER A 100 -9.85 1.46 1.44
N VAL A 101 -8.75 2.08 1.85
CA VAL A 101 -7.88 2.89 1.00
C VAL A 101 -6.49 2.26 0.99
N ALA A 102 -5.96 2.01 -0.20
CA ALA A 102 -4.57 1.63 -0.40
C ALA A 102 -3.79 2.83 -0.96
N VAL A 103 -2.66 3.15 -0.33
CA VAL A 103 -1.76 4.21 -0.81
C VAL A 103 -0.56 3.58 -1.48
N ILE A 104 -0.23 4.09 -2.65
CA ILE A 104 1.01 3.79 -3.36
C ILE A 104 1.73 5.08 -3.73
N THR A 105 3.04 5.00 -3.87
CA THR A 105 3.88 6.05 -4.43
C THR A 105 4.46 5.60 -5.76
N ASP A 106 5.23 6.45 -6.43
CA ASP A 106 5.83 6.10 -7.72
C ASP A 106 6.78 4.91 -7.61
N ALA A 107 7.47 4.77 -6.47
CA ALA A 107 8.34 3.64 -6.20
C ALA A 107 8.56 3.43 -4.69
N GLY A 108 8.52 2.18 -4.26
CA GLY A 108 8.87 1.78 -2.91
C GLY A 108 7.75 1.91 -1.89
N THR A 109 8.14 2.01 -0.63
CA THR A 109 7.24 2.06 0.53
C THR A 109 6.74 3.48 0.77
N PRO A 110 5.41 3.70 0.82
CA PRO A 110 4.83 5.01 1.10
C PRO A 110 5.04 5.46 2.55
N GLY A 111 4.97 6.77 2.78
CA GLY A 111 4.97 7.37 4.13
C GLY A 111 6.35 7.83 4.60
N ILE A 112 7.37 7.75 3.76
CA ILE A 112 8.71 8.28 4.05
C ILE A 112 9.11 9.24 2.94
N SER A 113 9.25 10.51 3.27
CA SER A 113 9.58 11.60 2.34
C SER A 113 8.57 11.76 1.18
N ASP A 114 7.31 11.47 1.44
CA ASP A 114 6.21 11.59 0.49
C ASP A 114 4.90 12.00 1.21
N PRO A 115 3.85 12.39 0.48
CA PRO A 115 2.61 12.87 1.09
C PRO A 115 1.83 11.83 1.89
N GLY A 116 2.20 10.55 1.82
CA GLY A 116 1.60 9.47 2.61
C GLY A 116 1.66 9.73 4.12
N GLU A 117 2.70 10.40 4.61
CA GLU A 117 2.84 10.80 6.01
C GLU A 117 1.62 11.57 6.54
N GLU A 118 1.14 12.56 5.79
CA GLU A 118 -0.01 13.38 6.20
C GLU A 118 -1.30 12.56 6.27
N LEU A 119 -1.52 11.66 5.31
CA LEU A 119 -2.68 10.78 5.34
C LEU A 119 -2.65 9.83 6.54
N VAL A 120 -1.49 9.25 6.85
CA VAL A 120 -1.30 8.42 8.06
C VAL A 120 -1.62 9.21 9.31
N ARG A 121 -1.09 10.43 9.42
CA ARG A 121 -1.32 11.30 10.58
C ARG A 121 -2.83 11.57 10.80
N GLN A 122 -3.54 11.94 9.74
CA GLN A 122 -4.97 12.21 9.82
C GLN A 122 -5.79 10.95 10.09
N ALA A 123 -5.43 9.82 9.49
CA ALA A 123 -6.10 8.54 9.70
C ALA A 123 -5.98 8.09 11.17
N LEU A 124 -4.78 8.12 11.73
CA LEU A 124 -4.53 7.78 13.13
C LEU A 124 -5.27 8.72 14.09
N ALA A 125 -5.26 10.03 13.83
CA ALA A 125 -6.00 11.01 14.62
C ALA A 125 -7.52 10.75 14.62
N SER A 126 -8.03 10.11 13.59
CA SER A 126 -9.45 9.75 13.42
C SER A 126 -9.77 8.33 13.88
N GLY A 127 -8.83 7.61 14.48
CA GLY A 127 -9.02 6.25 15.00
C GLY A 127 -9.07 5.18 13.90
N ILE A 128 -8.60 5.47 12.69
CA ILE A 128 -8.55 4.52 11.59
C ILE A 128 -7.31 3.64 11.75
N LYS A 129 -7.49 2.33 11.56
CA LYS A 129 -6.40 1.38 11.55
C LYS A 129 -5.50 1.60 10.32
N VAL A 130 -4.20 1.70 10.56
CA VAL A 130 -3.18 1.84 9.51
C VAL A 130 -2.29 0.61 9.50
N SER A 131 -2.10 0.02 8.33
CA SER A 131 -1.18 -1.11 8.13
C SER A 131 -0.20 -0.78 7.02
N SER A 132 1.09 -0.82 7.33
CA SER A 132 2.13 -0.78 6.32
C SER A 132 2.46 -2.21 5.89
N ILE A 133 2.37 -2.45 4.58
CA ILE A 133 2.59 -3.78 4.01
C ILE A 133 4.05 -3.89 3.62
N PRO A 134 4.83 -4.80 4.24
CA PRO A 134 6.24 -4.96 3.92
C PRO A 134 6.48 -5.21 2.42
N GLY A 135 7.53 -4.61 1.90
CA GLY A 135 7.91 -4.76 0.51
C GLY A 135 9.15 -3.95 0.17
N ALA A 136 9.29 -3.57 -1.09
CA ALA A 136 10.45 -2.86 -1.59
C ALA A 136 10.70 -1.55 -0.83
N ALA A 137 11.92 -1.37 -0.36
CA ALA A 137 12.38 -0.17 0.35
C ALA A 137 13.84 0.12 -0.04
N ALA A 138 14.05 1.18 -0.81
CA ALA A 138 15.36 1.52 -1.36
C ALA A 138 16.42 1.77 -0.26
N CYS A 139 16.04 2.42 0.84
CA CYS A 139 16.95 2.71 1.94
C CYS A 139 17.48 1.43 2.60
N ILE A 140 16.64 0.43 2.81
CA ILE A 140 17.07 -0.87 3.37
C ILE A 140 17.94 -1.61 2.37
N THR A 141 17.54 -1.67 1.11
CA THR A 141 18.31 -2.35 0.06
C THR A 141 19.68 -1.71 -0.10
N ALA A 142 19.77 -0.39 -0.14
CA ALA A 142 21.03 0.34 -0.23
C ALA A 142 21.92 0.09 1.00
N LEU A 143 21.36 0.11 2.21
CA LEU A 143 22.09 -0.12 3.44
C LEU A 143 22.71 -1.53 3.46
N THR A 144 21.96 -2.55 3.07
CA THR A 144 22.46 -3.95 3.03
C THR A 144 23.62 -4.14 2.05
N MET A 145 23.67 -3.35 0.97
CA MET A 145 24.72 -3.40 -0.05
C MET A 145 25.93 -2.51 0.26
N SER A 146 25.78 -1.58 1.20
CA SER A 146 26.78 -0.52 1.43
C SER A 146 28.08 -1.02 2.10
N GLY A 147 28.03 -2.15 2.79
CA GLY A 147 29.13 -2.61 3.62
C GLY A 147 29.33 -1.81 4.92
N GLN A 148 28.42 -0.88 5.22
CA GLN A 148 28.47 -0.11 6.46
C GLN A 148 28.04 -0.95 7.66
N ALA A 149 28.59 -0.60 8.85
CA ALA A 149 28.17 -1.26 10.08
C ALA A 149 26.69 -0.91 10.42
N THR A 150 25.92 -1.95 10.72
CA THR A 150 24.48 -1.83 11.04
C THR A 150 24.13 -2.20 12.48
N ARG A 151 25.18 -2.38 13.31
CA ARG A 151 25.08 -2.77 14.73
C ARG A 151 25.86 -1.83 15.64
#